data_1f795b5f2f72cb2b59980ff735b10b48
#
_entry.id   1f795b5f2f72cb2b59980ff735b10b48
#
_cell.length_a   1.000
_cell.length_b   1.000
_cell.length_c   1.000
_cell.angle_alpha   90.00
_cell.angle_beta   90.00
_cell.angle_gamma   90.00
#
_symmetry.space_group_name_H-M   'P 1'
#
loop_
_entity.id
_entity.type
_entity.pdbx_description
1 polymer ?
#
loop_
_entity_poly.entity_id
_entity_poly.type
_entity_poly.pdbx_seq_one_letter_code
_entity_poly.pdbx_strand_id
1 'polypeptide(L)'
;MRLIILVLLLCISPFFVSAKKPAHTYNRIGIDTGSASGNYEGTSKSDPLSGSLSGAHYIWRTEGGFTYGFVCHQIDVKGSVTANSTETTHLYKQETYSVTLGIEMEGTNLLSILTFNPQYIYSFHGKGSYQYEKKGAEIRTSDLIEEGVALSGFELPIYLDFQNFYIGGKYSSFSNSGPKQIIYDSGGPDKIKITNGVTFLIGWNFGEKKRSRRR
;
A
#
# COMPACT_ATOMS: atom_id res chain seq x y z
N MET A 1 2.08 -9.89 16.65
CA MET A 1 2.54 -8.98 15.60
C MET A 1 3.92 -8.37 15.87
N ARG A 2 4.20 -7.79 17.05
CA ARG A 2 5.53 -7.21 17.38
C ARG A 2 6.68 -8.21 17.31
N LEU A 3 6.45 -9.47 17.70
CA LEU A 3 7.46 -10.54 17.68
C LEU A 3 7.87 -10.94 16.25
N ILE A 4 6.92 -10.97 15.31
CA ILE A 4 7.18 -11.33 13.90
C ILE A 4 8.04 -10.24 13.23
N ILE A 5 7.79 -8.98 13.52
CA ILE A 5 8.60 -7.85 13.01
C ILE A 5 10.01 -7.91 13.58
N LEU A 6 10.17 -8.24 14.85
CA LEU A 6 11.47 -8.39 15.50
C LEU A 6 12.27 -9.57 14.93
N VAL A 7 11.60 -10.70 14.68
CA VAL A 7 12.22 -11.88 14.06
C VAL A 7 12.61 -11.59 12.60
N LEU A 8 11.76 -10.90 11.83
CA LEU A 8 12.09 -10.44 10.48
C LEU A 8 13.29 -9.51 10.49
N LEU A 9 13.34 -8.52 11.39
CA LEU A 9 14.48 -7.62 11.55
C LEU A 9 15.76 -8.35 11.95
N LEU A 10 15.69 -9.35 12.83
CA LEU A 10 16.81 -10.18 13.24
C LEU A 10 17.28 -11.14 12.14
N CYS A 11 16.38 -11.70 11.34
CA CYS A 11 16.73 -12.54 10.21
C CYS A 11 17.34 -11.75 9.05
N ILE A 12 17.00 -10.47 8.92
CA ILE A 12 17.51 -9.59 7.88
C ILE A 12 18.88 -8.98 8.29
N SER A 13 19.15 -8.82 9.59
CA SER A 13 20.37 -8.20 10.09
C SER A 13 21.70 -8.83 9.60
N PRO A 14 21.88 -10.15 9.48
CA PRO A 14 23.13 -10.72 8.96
C PRO A 14 23.33 -10.49 7.45
N PHE A 15 22.29 -10.15 6.70
CA PHE A 15 22.41 -9.84 5.27
C PHE A 15 22.93 -8.43 4.99
N PHE A 16 22.90 -7.53 6.00
CA PHE A 16 23.29 -6.13 5.83
C PHE A 16 24.76 -5.83 6.10
N VAL A 17 25.50 -6.74 6.74
CA VAL A 17 26.90 -6.47 7.18
C VAL A 17 27.88 -6.39 6.02
N SER A 18 27.50 -6.76 4.79
CA SER A 18 28.40 -6.75 3.63
C SER A 18 27.87 -6.06 2.38
N ALA A 19 26.83 -5.24 2.50
CA ALA A 19 26.31 -4.49 1.35
C ALA A 19 27.35 -3.45 0.92
N LYS A 20 28.09 -3.72 -0.17
CA LYS A 20 28.81 -2.67 -0.90
C LYS A 20 27.80 -1.60 -1.27
N LYS A 21 28.08 -0.34 -0.91
CA LYS A 21 27.25 0.81 -1.29
C LYS A 21 26.94 0.71 -2.78
N PRO A 22 25.67 0.60 -3.17
CA PRO A 22 25.32 0.61 -4.58
C PRO A 22 25.67 1.98 -5.17
N ALA A 23 26.52 2.00 -6.17
CA ALA A 23 27.11 3.22 -6.75
C ALA A 23 26.25 3.82 -7.87
N HIS A 24 24.92 3.60 -7.88
CA HIS A 24 24.14 3.93 -9.07
C HIS A 24 22.85 4.68 -8.72
N THR A 25 22.62 5.75 -9.49
CA THR A 25 21.32 6.42 -9.54
C THR A 25 20.47 5.79 -10.64
N TYR A 26 19.24 5.50 -10.36
CA TYR A 26 18.27 5.09 -11.37
C TYR A 26 16.84 5.42 -10.91
N ASN A 27 15.93 5.38 -11.86
CA ASN A 27 14.53 5.63 -11.63
C ASN A 27 13.74 4.35 -11.88
N ARG A 28 12.70 4.12 -11.10
CA ARG A 28 11.71 3.06 -11.30
C ARG A 28 10.37 3.68 -11.67
N ILE A 29 9.74 3.14 -12.70
CA ILE A 29 8.33 3.37 -12.98
C ILE A 29 7.61 2.04 -13.04
N GLY A 30 6.44 1.95 -12.45
CA GLY A 30 5.68 0.71 -12.51
C GLY A 30 4.26 0.85 -12.00
N ILE A 31 3.58 -0.27 -12.10
CA ILE A 31 2.23 -0.46 -11.63
C ILE A 31 2.18 -1.63 -10.66
N ASP A 32 1.19 -1.63 -9.82
CA ASP A 32 0.91 -2.72 -8.90
C ASP A 32 -0.59 -3.00 -8.80
N THR A 33 -0.92 -4.25 -8.52
CA THR A 33 -2.29 -4.69 -8.32
C THR A 33 -2.35 -5.85 -7.34
N GLY A 34 -3.39 -5.92 -6.55
CA GLY A 34 -3.57 -6.97 -5.56
C GLY A 34 -4.77 -6.76 -4.66
N SER A 35 -4.64 -7.16 -3.41
CA SER A 35 -5.71 -7.12 -2.43
C SER A 35 -5.48 -6.06 -1.36
N ALA A 36 -6.57 -5.49 -0.87
CA ALA A 36 -6.61 -4.64 0.31
C ALA A 36 -7.52 -5.27 1.38
N SER A 37 -7.21 -4.97 2.63
CA SER A 37 -8.06 -5.29 3.76
C SER A 37 -8.21 -4.10 4.68
N GLY A 38 -9.31 -4.08 5.42
CA GLY A 38 -9.62 -3.03 6.35
C GLY A 38 -10.58 -3.50 7.42
N ASN A 39 -10.95 -2.59 8.30
CA ASN A 39 -11.89 -2.82 9.37
C ASN A 39 -12.82 -1.62 9.49
N TYR A 40 -14.00 -1.86 10.04
CA TYR A 40 -14.83 -0.79 10.57
C TYR A 40 -14.35 -0.40 11.97
N GLU A 41 -14.37 0.88 12.28
CA GLU A 41 -14.23 1.40 13.64
C GLU A 41 -15.61 1.88 14.12
N GLY A 42 -16.14 1.27 15.19
CA GLY A 42 -17.45 1.61 15.76
C GLY A 42 -17.97 0.56 16.71
N THR A 43 -19.16 0.77 17.28
CA THR A 43 -19.77 -0.06 18.34
C THR A 43 -20.44 -1.35 17.85
N SER A 44 -20.56 -1.57 16.55
CA SER A 44 -21.21 -2.74 15.96
C SER A 44 -20.19 -3.84 15.64
N LYS A 45 -20.57 -5.11 15.81
CA LYS A 45 -19.84 -6.24 15.26
C LYS A 45 -19.80 -6.08 13.76
N SER A 46 -18.62 -5.91 13.21
CA SER A 46 -18.40 -5.70 11.79
C SER A 46 -17.59 -6.83 11.20
N ASP A 47 -17.96 -7.24 10.00
CA ASP A 47 -17.13 -8.12 9.20
C ASP A 47 -15.92 -7.34 8.66
N PRO A 48 -14.78 -8.03 8.46
CA PRO A 48 -13.62 -7.38 7.88
C PRO A 48 -13.92 -6.87 6.47
N LEU A 49 -13.37 -5.71 6.14
CA LEU A 49 -13.38 -5.19 4.78
C LEU A 49 -12.34 -5.92 3.94
N SER A 50 -12.70 -6.25 2.71
CA SER A 50 -11.79 -6.83 1.74
C SER A 50 -12.04 -6.26 0.36
N GLY A 51 -10.99 -6.23 -0.46
CA GLY A 51 -11.13 -5.71 -1.82
C GLY A 51 -9.82 -5.65 -2.57
N SER A 52 -9.74 -4.74 -3.53
CA SER A 52 -8.59 -4.56 -4.39
C SER A 52 -7.78 -3.33 -4.02
N LEU A 53 -6.49 -3.41 -4.28
CA LEU A 53 -5.53 -2.32 -4.25
C LEU A 53 -4.81 -2.32 -5.58
N SER A 54 -4.80 -1.20 -6.26
CA SER A 54 -3.98 -0.97 -7.44
C SER A 54 -3.23 0.34 -7.30
N GLY A 55 -2.10 0.46 -8.01
CA GLY A 55 -1.30 1.65 -7.93
C GLY A 55 -0.37 1.84 -9.11
N ALA A 56 0.21 3.03 -9.13
CA ALA A 56 1.32 3.38 -10.01
C ALA A 56 2.35 4.14 -9.19
N HIS A 57 3.62 3.94 -9.50
CA HIS A 57 4.69 4.60 -8.78
C HIS A 57 5.80 5.08 -9.70
N TYR A 58 6.45 6.16 -9.27
CA TYR A 58 7.68 6.67 -9.86
C TYR A 58 8.66 6.97 -8.72
N ILE A 59 9.75 6.23 -8.66
CA ILE A 59 10.72 6.25 -7.57
C ILE A 59 12.09 6.62 -8.13
N TRP A 60 12.71 7.64 -7.54
CA TRP A 60 14.12 7.99 -7.74
C TRP A 60 14.98 7.32 -6.68
N ARG A 61 16.11 6.81 -7.09
CA ARG A 61 17.11 6.25 -6.20
C ARG A 61 18.41 7.02 -6.31
N THR A 62 18.95 7.43 -5.18
CA THR A 62 20.25 8.10 -5.07
C THR A 62 21.40 7.09 -4.97
N GLU A 63 22.63 7.54 -5.16
CA GLU A 63 23.85 6.71 -4.99
C GLU A 63 23.98 6.11 -3.58
N GLY A 64 23.44 6.78 -2.56
CA GLY A 64 23.42 6.29 -1.17
C GLY A 64 22.35 5.26 -0.86
N GLY A 65 21.52 4.88 -1.86
CA GLY A 65 20.41 3.95 -1.67
C GLY A 65 19.14 4.61 -1.13
N PHE A 66 19.13 5.91 -0.87
CA PHE A 66 17.90 6.61 -0.53
C PHE A 66 16.96 6.64 -1.72
N THR A 67 15.69 6.41 -1.46
CA THR A 67 14.64 6.49 -2.45
C THR A 67 13.59 7.53 -2.07
N TYR A 68 13.07 8.22 -3.06
CA TYR A 68 11.95 9.14 -2.92
C TYR A 68 11.14 9.14 -4.21
N GLY A 69 9.87 9.48 -4.10
CA GLY A 69 9.04 9.46 -5.31
C GLY A 69 7.58 9.75 -5.06
N PHE A 70 6.80 9.41 -6.05
CA PHE A 70 5.36 9.56 -6.05
C PHE A 70 4.70 8.21 -6.22
N VAL A 71 3.61 8.02 -5.48
CA VAL A 71 2.77 6.82 -5.56
C VAL A 71 1.32 7.26 -5.64
N CYS A 72 0.59 6.67 -6.56
CA CYS A 72 -0.85 6.79 -6.66
C CYS A 72 -1.47 5.45 -6.28
N HIS A 73 -2.47 5.45 -5.38
CA HIS A 73 -3.22 4.26 -5.01
C HIS A 73 -4.70 4.43 -5.31
N GLN A 74 -5.29 3.38 -5.81
CA GLN A 74 -6.74 3.18 -5.88
C GLN A 74 -7.09 1.96 -5.05
N ILE A 75 -7.99 2.15 -4.08
CA ILE A 75 -8.42 1.13 -3.13
C ILE A 75 -9.93 1.00 -3.23
N ASP A 76 -10.40 -0.20 -3.51
CA ASP A 76 -11.82 -0.54 -3.56
C ASP A 76 -12.07 -1.66 -2.56
N VAL A 77 -12.74 -1.36 -1.44
CA VAL A 77 -13.05 -2.35 -0.41
C VAL A 77 -14.55 -2.45 -0.15
N LYS A 78 -14.96 -3.65 0.20
CA LYS A 78 -16.35 -4.01 0.43
C LYS A 78 -16.45 -4.82 1.72
N GLY A 79 -17.54 -4.62 2.46
CA GLY A 79 -17.87 -5.42 3.62
C GLY A 79 -19.36 -5.32 3.94
N SER A 80 -19.83 -6.15 4.86
CA SER A 80 -21.23 -6.15 5.30
C SER A 80 -21.29 -6.00 6.81
N VAL A 81 -22.34 -5.33 7.27
CA VAL A 81 -22.67 -5.19 8.69
C VAL A 81 -24.10 -5.63 8.90
N THR A 82 -24.34 -6.50 9.86
CA THR A 82 -25.69 -6.92 10.24
C THR A 82 -26.07 -6.24 11.55
N ALA A 83 -27.05 -5.35 11.49
CA ALA A 83 -27.63 -4.69 12.65
C ALA A 83 -29.16 -4.89 12.65
N ASN A 84 -29.74 -5.25 13.79
CA ASN A 84 -31.20 -5.44 13.95
C ASN A 84 -31.83 -6.33 12.86
N SER A 85 -31.18 -7.44 12.52
CA SER A 85 -31.59 -8.40 11.47
C SER A 85 -31.57 -7.82 10.05
N THR A 86 -31.03 -6.65 9.84
CA THR A 86 -30.83 -6.03 8.52
C THR A 86 -29.37 -6.11 8.14
N GLU A 87 -29.07 -6.74 7.03
CA GLU A 87 -27.73 -6.76 6.44
C GLU A 87 -27.55 -5.52 5.56
N THR A 88 -26.48 -4.79 5.80
CA THR A 88 -26.09 -3.64 4.98
C THR A 88 -24.70 -3.89 4.41
N THR A 89 -24.60 -3.85 3.10
CA THR A 89 -23.32 -3.95 2.37
C THR A 89 -22.77 -2.55 2.12
N HIS A 90 -21.53 -2.36 2.41
CA HIS A 90 -20.80 -1.11 2.25
C HIS A 90 -19.74 -1.27 1.17
N LEU A 91 -19.64 -0.30 0.27
CA LEU A 91 -18.61 -0.19 -0.75
C LEU A 91 -17.88 1.13 -0.53
N TYR A 92 -16.58 1.06 -0.34
CA TYR A 92 -15.73 2.23 -0.18
C TYR A 92 -14.62 2.23 -1.22
N LYS A 93 -14.52 3.33 -1.96
CA LYS A 93 -13.46 3.57 -2.95
C LYS A 93 -12.64 4.76 -2.51
N GLN A 94 -11.32 4.64 -2.62
CA GLN A 94 -10.39 5.69 -2.25
C GLN A 94 -9.31 5.81 -3.32
N GLU A 95 -9.04 7.05 -3.72
CA GLU A 95 -7.89 7.40 -4.58
C GLU A 95 -6.98 8.32 -3.79
N THR A 96 -5.67 8.04 -3.77
CA THR A 96 -4.69 8.86 -3.07
C THR A 96 -3.46 9.11 -3.92
N TYR A 97 -2.91 10.30 -3.78
CA TYR A 97 -1.63 10.72 -4.36
C TYR A 97 -0.67 11.00 -3.21
N SER A 98 0.44 10.29 -3.19
CA SER A 98 1.34 10.24 -2.06
C SER A 98 2.78 10.52 -2.50
N VAL A 99 3.55 11.08 -1.58
CA VAL A 99 5.01 11.05 -1.65
C VAL A 99 5.52 9.83 -0.89
N THR A 100 6.66 9.31 -1.32
CA THR A 100 7.33 8.20 -0.63
C THR A 100 8.78 8.54 -0.33
N LEU A 101 9.26 8.04 0.81
CA LEU A 101 10.65 8.13 1.25
C LEU A 101 11.09 6.77 1.76
N GLY A 102 12.23 6.27 1.31
CA GLY A 102 12.70 4.94 1.67
C GLY A 102 14.20 4.74 1.53
N ILE A 103 14.59 3.49 1.72
CA ILE A 103 15.97 3.04 1.56
C ILE A 103 15.96 1.74 0.78
N GLU A 104 16.66 1.72 -0.33
CA GLU A 104 16.81 0.53 -1.14
C GLU A 104 18.08 -0.23 -0.80
N MET A 105 17.93 -1.53 -0.63
CA MET A 105 18.96 -2.47 -0.25
C MET A 105 18.99 -3.61 -1.27
N GLU A 106 20.16 -3.84 -1.86
CA GLU A 106 20.38 -4.91 -2.82
C GLU A 106 20.88 -6.18 -2.12
N GLY A 107 20.38 -7.32 -2.53
CA GLY A 107 20.90 -8.62 -2.09
C GLY A 107 22.34 -8.84 -2.56
N THR A 108 23.06 -9.68 -1.86
CA THR A 108 24.45 -10.03 -2.17
C THR A 108 24.56 -11.40 -2.82
N ASN A 109 25.60 -11.63 -3.63
CA ASN A 109 25.91 -12.92 -4.25
C ASN A 109 24.76 -13.47 -5.14
N LEU A 110 24.28 -14.67 -4.83
CA LEU A 110 23.18 -15.34 -5.54
C LEU A 110 21.86 -14.56 -5.49
N LEU A 111 21.69 -13.71 -4.47
CA LEU A 111 20.50 -12.86 -4.30
C LEU A 111 20.68 -11.45 -4.89
N SER A 112 21.69 -11.24 -5.75
CA SER A 112 21.99 -9.91 -6.34
C SER A 112 20.90 -9.36 -7.25
N ILE A 113 19.94 -10.18 -7.65
CA ILE A 113 18.74 -9.75 -8.39
C ILE A 113 17.60 -9.33 -7.45
N LEU A 114 17.72 -9.60 -6.15
CA LEU A 114 16.71 -9.28 -5.16
C LEU A 114 17.00 -7.91 -4.55
N THR A 115 16.00 -7.05 -4.54
CA THR A 115 16.07 -5.72 -3.99
C THR A 115 14.92 -5.48 -3.02
N PHE A 116 15.20 -4.92 -1.86
CA PHE A 116 14.24 -4.53 -0.83
C PHE A 116 14.20 -3.01 -0.73
N ASN A 117 13.01 -2.44 -0.66
CA ASN A 117 12.87 -0.98 -0.52
C ASN A 117 11.82 -0.63 0.55
N PRO A 118 12.11 -0.82 1.85
CA PRO A 118 11.22 -0.31 2.88
C PRO A 118 11.05 1.20 2.73
N GLN A 119 9.81 1.64 2.64
CA GLN A 119 9.47 3.04 2.42
C GLN A 119 8.28 3.46 3.26
N TYR A 120 8.26 4.73 3.63
CA TYR A 120 7.12 5.40 4.23
C TYR A 120 6.40 6.20 3.16
N ILE A 121 5.06 6.11 3.16
CA ILE A 121 4.19 6.89 2.27
C ILE A 121 3.38 7.89 3.06
N TYR A 122 3.17 9.05 2.46
CA TYR A 122 2.33 10.10 2.99
C TYR A 122 1.53 10.75 1.86
N SER A 123 0.20 10.64 1.91
CA SER A 123 -0.64 11.25 0.89
C SER A 123 -0.82 12.75 1.16
N PHE A 124 -0.68 13.52 0.10
CA PHE A 124 -0.91 14.96 0.09
C PHE A 124 -2.25 15.34 -0.54
N HIS A 125 -2.86 14.40 -1.25
CA HIS A 125 -4.19 14.54 -1.83
C HIS A 125 -4.89 13.19 -1.86
N GLY A 126 -6.20 13.18 -1.61
CA GLY A 126 -7.01 11.98 -1.72
C GLY A 126 -8.48 12.29 -1.81
N LYS A 127 -9.21 11.39 -2.47
CA LYS A 127 -10.66 11.40 -2.59
C LYS A 127 -11.19 10.06 -2.16
N GLY A 128 -12.29 10.06 -1.42
CA GLY A 128 -13.03 8.86 -1.05
C GLY A 128 -14.47 8.94 -1.53
N SER A 129 -15.01 7.83 -2.01
CA SER A 129 -16.44 7.69 -2.29
C SER A 129 -16.99 6.50 -1.51
N TYR A 130 -18.20 6.65 -1.04
CA TYR A 130 -18.86 5.66 -0.22
C TYR A 130 -20.27 5.38 -0.72
N GLN A 131 -20.62 4.11 -0.80
CA GLN A 131 -21.96 3.63 -1.19
C GLN A 131 -22.40 2.55 -0.22
N TYR A 132 -23.70 2.43 0.02
CA TYR A 132 -24.25 1.35 0.80
C TYR A 132 -25.54 0.80 0.23
N GLU A 133 -25.79 -0.48 0.45
CA GLU A 133 -26.99 -1.21 0.05
C GLU A 133 -27.56 -1.94 1.25
N LYS A 134 -28.85 -1.72 1.56
CA LYS A 134 -29.61 -2.46 2.58
C LYS A 134 -30.34 -3.61 1.90
N LYS A 135 -30.24 -4.82 2.43
CA LYS A 135 -30.95 -5.99 1.92
C LYS A 135 -32.46 -5.76 2.02
N GLY A 136 -33.14 -5.86 0.86
CA GLY A 136 -34.59 -5.67 0.77
C GLY A 136 -35.06 -4.22 0.65
N ALA A 137 -34.17 -3.25 0.53
CA ALA A 137 -34.48 -1.85 0.21
C ALA A 137 -33.88 -1.48 -1.15
N GLU A 138 -34.48 -0.46 -1.79
CA GLU A 138 -33.83 0.13 -2.98
C GLU A 138 -32.41 0.63 -2.63
N ILE A 139 -31.48 0.44 -3.55
CA ILE A 139 -30.10 0.90 -3.44
C ILE A 139 -30.14 2.41 -3.15
N ARG A 140 -29.76 2.79 -1.95
CA ARG A 140 -29.53 4.19 -1.62
C ARG A 140 -28.05 4.47 -1.84
N THR A 141 -27.70 4.88 -3.04
CA THR A 141 -26.41 5.47 -3.34
C THR A 141 -26.37 6.88 -2.77
N SER A 142 -25.78 7.06 -1.62
CA SER A 142 -25.28 8.36 -1.27
C SER A 142 -23.84 8.41 -1.77
N ASP A 143 -23.60 9.03 -2.91
CA ASP A 143 -22.25 9.37 -3.37
C ASP A 143 -21.68 10.46 -2.49
N LEU A 144 -21.32 10.09 -1.26
CA LEU A 144 -20.52 10.95 -0.41
C LEU A 144 -19.11 10.96 -0.96
N ILE A 145 -18.80 12.00 -1.69
CA ILE A 145 -17.42 12.28 -2.11
C ILE A 145 -16.79 13.10 -1.00
N GLU A 146 -15.79 12.56 -0.34
CA GLU A 146 -15.01 13.28 0.64
C GLU A 146 -13.64 13.62 0.07
N GLU A 147 -13.30 14.91 0.08
CA GLU A 147 -11.97 15.40 -0.24
C GLU A 147 -11.08 15.43 1.02
N GLY A 148 -9.78 15.27 0.84
CA GLY A 148 -8.83 15.32 1.95
C GLY A 148 -8.68 14.01 2.73
N VAL A 149 -9.13 12.90 2.16
CA VAL A 149 -8.84 11.55 2.69
C VAL A 149 -7.34 11.31 2.61
N ALA A 150 -6.70 11.03 3.73
CA ALA A 150 -5.27 10.79 3.80
C ALA A 150 -4.96 9.30 3.99
N LEU A 151 -3.91 8.84 3.31
CA LEU A 151 -3.31 7.53 3.48
C LEU A 151 -1.85 7.74 3.87
N SER A 152 -1.46 7.19 5.00
CA SER A 152 -0.06 7.16 5.40
C SER A 152 0.30 5.77 5.87
N GLY A 153 1.56 5.40 5.81
CA GLY A 153 1.95 4.09 6.27
C GLY A 153 3.28 3.61 5.76
N PHE A 154 3.49 2.34 5.95
CA PHE A 154 4.69 1.63 5.56
C PHE A 154 4.41 0.73 4.38
N GLU A 155 5.31 0.73 3.40
CA GLU A 155 5.34 -0.24 2.32
C GLU A 155 6.68 -0.96 2.30
N LEU A 156 6.64 -2.24 1.97
CA LEU A 156 7.81 -3.08 1.77
C LEU A 156 7.74 -3.71 0.37
N PRO A 157 8.13 -3.00 -0.68
CA PRO A 157 8.36 -3.58 -1.98
C PRO A 157 9.59 -4.50 -1.97
N ILE A 158 9.46 -5.64 -2.63
CA ILE A 158 10.52 -6.61 -2.88
C ILE A 158 10.55 -6.84 -4.38
N TYR A 159 11.68 -6.53 -5.00
CA TYR A 159 11.85 -6.59 -6.45
C TYR A 159 12.81 -7.70 -6.85
N LEU A 160 12.49 -8.37 -7.95
CA LEU A 160 13.41 -9.16 -8.74
C LEU A 160 13.81 -8.31 -9.94
N ASP A 161 15.03 -7.80 -9.94
CA ASP A 161 15.54 -6.86 -10.93
C ASP A 161 16.22 -7.56 -12.10
N PHE A 162 15.70 -7.36 -13.32
CA PHE A 162 16.21 -7.88 -14.58
C PHE A 162 16.69 -6.73 -15.48
N GLN A 163 17.79 -6.10 -15.12
CA GLN A 163 18.39 -4.96 -15.84
C GLN A 163 17.44 -3.76 -15.99
N ASN A 164 16.59 -3.79 -17.03
CA ASN A 164 15.70 -2.69 -17.41
C ASN A 164 14.28 -2.88 -16.93
N PHE A 165 13.91 -4.05 -16.46
CA PHE A 165 12.58 -4.30 -15.89
C PHE A 165 12.69 -5.02 -14.55
N TYR A 166 11.63 -4.96 -13.78
CA TYR A 166 11.49 -5.68 -12.54
C TYR A 166 10.08 -6.26 -12.41
N ILE A 167 9.99 -7.31 -11.63
CA ILE A 167 8.75 -7.85 -11.09
C ILE A 167 8.90 -7.98 -9.59
N GLY A 168 7.80 -8.05 -8.85
CA GLY A 168 7.93 -8.19 -7.41
C GLY A 168 6.62 -8.29 -6.69
N GLY A 169 6.71 -8.22 -5.37
CA GLY A 169 5.59 -8.13 -4.45
C GLY A 169 5.76 -6.94 -3.51
N LYS A 170 4.67 -6.40 -3.04
CA LYS A 170 4.65 -5.31 -2.07
C LYS A 170 3.66 -5.64 -0.96
N TYR A 171 4.12 -5.53 0.26
CA TYR A 171 3.26 -5.50 1.43
C TYR A 171 3.11 -4.05 1.89
N SER A 172 1.89 -3.64 2.18
CA SER A 172 1.56 -2.31 2.66
C SER A 172 0.82 -2.42 4.00
N SER A 173 1.18 -1.55 4.94
CA SER A 173 0.48 -1.39 6.21
C SER A 173 0.10 0.08 6.36
N PHE A 174 -1.19 0.36 6.28
CA PHE A 174 -1.72 1.70 6.22
C PHE A 174 -2.28 2.18 7.56
N SER A 175 -2.15 3.48 7.78
CA SER A 175 -2.96 4.25 8.72
C SER A 175 -3.80 5.21 7.89
N ASN A 176 -5.09 4.98 7.84
CA ASN A 176 -6.02 5.80 7.07
C ASN A 176 -6.67 6.83 8.00
N SER A 177 -6.63 8.10 7.64
CA SER A 177 -7.60 9.06 8.13
C SER A 177 -8.80 9.03 7.19
N GLY A 178 -9.63 8.01 7.34
CA GLY A 178 -10.85 7.85 6.55
C GLY A 178 -11.84 9.00 6.70
N PRO A 179 -12.96 8.93 5.98
CA PRO A 179 -13.99 9.95 6.01
C PRO A 179 -14.37 10.25 7.47
N LYS A 180 -14.37 11.53 7.81
CA LYS A 180 -14.63 12.00 9.20
C LYS A 180 -16.06 11.72 9.65
N GLN A 181 -16.97 11.50 8.71
CA GLN A 181 -18.38 11.17 8.99
C GLN A 181 -18.93 10.28 7.89
N ILE A 182 -19.11 9.01 8.21
CA ILE A 182 -20.06 8.19 7.47
C ILE A 182 -21.40 8.40 8.20
N ILE A 183 -22.29 9.17 7.61
CA ILE A 183 -23.62 9.46 8.20
C ILE A 183 -24.48 8.22 8.04
N TYR A 184 -24.84 7.62 9.15
CA TYR A 184 -25.79 6.52 9.21
C TYR A 184 -27.15 6.97 9.74
N ASP A 185 -28.19 6.62 9.00
CA ASP A 185 -29.49 6.45 9.60
C ASP A 185 -29.46 5.21 10.51
N SER A 186 -29.26 5.43 11.79
CA SER A 186 -29.30 4.45 12.88
C SER A 186 -28.29 3.29 12.87
N GLY A 187 -27.16 3.47 13.52
CA GLY A 187 -26.37 2.37 14.09
C GLY A 187 -25.28 1.76 13.22
N GLY A 188 -24.76 2.44 12.21
CA GLY A 188 -23.63 2.00 11.41
C GLY A 188 -22.25 2.35 12.01
N PRO A 189 -21.16 1.80 11.46
CA PRO A 189 -19.81 2.07 11.97
C PRO A 189 -19.39 3.51 11.65
N ASP A 190 -18.71 4.14 12.61
CA ASP A 190 -18.33 5.55 12.51
C ASP A 190 -17.18 5.82 11.52
N LYS A 191 -16.37 4.81 11.20
CA LYS A 191 -15.21 4.94 10.30
C LYS A 191 -14.88 3.66 9.55
N ILE A 192 -14.35 3.85 8.34
CA ILE A 192 -13.70 2.80 7.56
C ILE A 192 -12.19 3.01 7.66
N LYS A 193 -11.46 1.97 8.00
CA LYS A 193 -10.01 1.98 8.12
C LYS A 193 -9.39 0.93 7.21
N ILE A 194 -8.63 1.38 6.22
CA ILE A 194 -7.79 0.50 5.40
C ILE A 194 -6.54 0.18 6.22
N THR A 195 -6.21 -1.09 6.39
CA THR A 195 -5.11 -1.51 7.26
C THR A 195 -3.95 -2.11 6.51
N ASN A 196 -4.22 -2.99 5.55
CA ASN A 196 -3.15 -3.73 4.86
C ASN A 196 -3.45 -3.87 3.37
N GLY A 197 -2.38 -4.05 2.61
CA GLY A 197 -2.43 -4.43 1.21
C GLY A 197 -1.31 -5.40 0.84
N VAL A 198 -1.59 -6.27 -0.12
CA VAL A 198 -0.59 -7.13 -0.75
C VAL A 198 -0.78 -7.03 -2.25
N THR A 199 0.27 -6.58 -2.95
CA THR A 199 0.20 -6.38 -4.40
C THR A 199 1.35 -7.06 -5.11
N PHE A 200 1.13 -7.41 -6.37
CA PHE A 200 2.14 -7.77 -7.34
C PHE A 200 2.60 -6.51 -8.07
N LEU A 201 3.90 -6.41 -8.32
CA LEU A 201 4.57 -5.26 -8.94
C LEU A 201 5.16 -5.65 -10.29
N ILE A 202 5.06 -4.76 -11.27
CA ILE A 202 5.79 -4.84 -12.54
C ILE A 202 6.18 -3.44 -13.00
N GLY A 203 7.38 -3.31 -13.59
CA GLY A 203 7.80 -2.02 -14.10
C GLY A 203 9.18 -2.02 -14.74
N TRP A 204 9.70 -0.83 -14.98
CA TRP A 204 10.95 -0.58 -15.67
C TRP A 204 11.89 0.29 -14.85
N ASN A 205 13.18 0.00 -15.01
CA ASN A 205 14.27 0.79 -14.45
C ASN A 205 14.88 1.65 -15.57
N PHE A 206 15.08 2.96 -15.28
CA PHE A 206 15.71 3.91 -16.18
C PHE A 206 16.92 4.55 -15.50
N GLY A 207 18.00 4.76 -16.26
CA GLY A 207 19.21 5.39 -15.77
C GLY A 207 20.43 4.47 -15.82
N GLU A 208 21.60 4.99 -15.44
CA GLU A 208 22.85 4.24 -15.50
C GLU A 208 22.94 3.21 -14.36
N LYS A 209 22.54 1.99 -14.63
CA LYS A 209 22.89 0.83 -13.81
C LYS A 209 24.28 0.35 -14.24
N LYS A 210 25.36 1.00 -13.77
CA LYS A 210 26.72 0.49 -14.05
C LYS A 210 26.89 -0.87 -13.41
N ARG A 211 26.96 -1.91 -14.24
CA ARG A 211 27.34 -3.24 -13.77
C ARG A 211 28.69 -3.14 -13.06
N SER A 212 28.74 -3.53 -11.80
CA SER A 212 30.02 -3.86 -11.17
C SER A 212 30.71 -4.94 -12.04
N ARG A 213 31.71 -4.55 -12.83
CA ARG A 213 32.56 -5.52 -13.50
C ARG A 213 33.19 -6.37 -12.40
N ARG A 214 32.77 -7.62 -12.28
CA ARG A 214 33.51 -8.62 -11.49
C ARG A 214 34.92 -8.67 -12.07
N ARG A 215 35.92 -8.23 -11.31
CA ARG A 215 37.30 -8.64 -11.43
C ARG A 215 37.53 -9.83 -10.52
#